data_d3fac772140f14849302aa42d7458aac
#
_entry.id   d3fac772140f14849302aa42d7458aac
#
_cell.length_a   1.000
_cell.length_b   1.000
_cell.length_c   1.000
_cell.angle_alpha   90.00
_cell.angle_beta   90.00
_cell.angle_gamma   90.00
#
_symmetry.space_group_name_H-M   'P 1'
#
loop_
_entity.id
_entity.type
_entity.pdbx_description
1 polymer ?
#
loop_
_entity_poly.entity_id
_entity_poly.type
_entity_poly.pdbx_seq_one_letter_code
_entity_poly.pdbx_strand_id
1 'polypeptide(L)'
;MNKLIIIISFLLAGNHLFSQNQEYFKSEIETDKKPWTHLNFYNDPDNFQFVIVTDRTGGNRPLIFEDAVSKINTLYPEFVLSVGDLIQGYTLDTAQIRYEWNEVNQIIDELKMPFFYLPGNHDITNRVMAKEWEKRYGQRYYSFIYKNTQFIILDSNDDDEYNLTREQTDFAIESIHQHPDVRWKFILMHHPIWNYDTNGRFEEIEASLSGQKYTVLAGHTHHYFHEKRKNQNYYVLGTTGGGNKLRGNHFGEFDHITWVTMTDAGPSLANLRLDGILPHDIANNETQQLASEMANNASFEHVLLCNQGDKFTDGTLYLHFKNDGEKPMTIDLQCYHQHQLTIPKSAIKVTLNPGVKQIVEIPFSSTVPLAYEEVEAIQFDWKMVYELPEYPNFQLSGRTNFEVVPTKTSFLFPKIPKFLNNLNVSAVHPYDNLKTDLNKSPGKAPQTGEAEKKSIVIEESGEVSLQLWNQMKQSTSLESRTFKETTKLHKAAKIKDPEEGLKYSYYEGTWDQLPDFDQLNPLSKGIAQNFKVSNYAKREDYFGMVFTGFILIPEDDLYVFKSASDDACKIFIDKELVINQDNSMDVGAIALKKGYHPVTIHFMDRIGRERIRLSLKKTYDPQWKNLQVKGNLFH
;
A
#
# COMPACT_ATOMS: atom_id res chain seq x y z
N MET A 1 -53.43 3.41 49.00
CA MET A 1 -52.38 2.37 49.09
C MET A 1 -51.96 1.82 47.72
N ASN A 2 -52.79 1.86 46.67
CA ASN A 2 -52.44 1.18 45.37
C ASN A 2 -51.48 1.95 44.44
N LYS A 3 -51.20 3.24 44.64
CA LYS A 3 -50.23 4.00 43.82
C LYS A 3 -48.75 3.83 44.24
N LEU A 4 -48.50 3.44 45.49
CA LEU A 4 -47.16 3.27 46.02
C LEU A 4 -46.52 1.93 45.59
N ILE A 5 -47.36 0.88 45.37
CA ILE A 5 -46.92 -0.46 44.98
C ILE A 5 -46.46 -0.46 43.52
N ILE A 6 -47.11 0.34 42.64
CA ILE A 6 -46.73 0.39 41.19
C ILE A 6 -45.38 1.10 41.00
N ILE A 7 -45.05 2.15 41.79
CA ILE A 7 -43.75 2.85 41.73
C ILE A 7 -42.61 1.95 42.21
N ILE A 8 -42.85 1.16 43.27
CA ILE A 8 -41.85 0.21 43.78
C ILE A 8 -41.60 -0.93 42.80
N SER A 9 -42.65 -1.42 42.11
CA SER A 9 -42.50 -2.46 41.08
C SER A 9 -41.71 -1.95 39.84
N PHE A 10 -41.86 -0.69 39.42
CA PHE A 10 -41.06 -0.09 38.36
C PHE A 10 -39.62 0.16 38.75
N LEU A 11 -39.36 0.58 40.01
CA LEU A 11 -38.01 0.75 40.54
C LEU A 11 -37.29 -0.61 40.72
N LEU A 12 -37.98 -1.66 41.11
CA LEU A 12 -37.42 -3.00 41.22
C LEU A 12 -37.16 -3.64 39.84
N ALA A 13 -38.04 -3.43 38.84
CA ALA A 13 -37.81 -3.88 37.48
C ALA A 13 -36.66 -3.13 36.81
N GLY A 14 -36.52 -1.80 37.03
CA GLY A 14 -35.39 -1.03 36.53
C GLY A 14 -34.06 -1.46 37.14
N ASN A 15 -34.04 -1.74 38.47
CA ASN A 15 -32.82 -2.24 39.13
C ASN A 15 -32.45 -3.67 38.72
N HIS A 16 -33.43 -4.54 38.39
CA HIS A 16 -33.16 -5.88 37.87
C HIS A 16 -32.54 -5.86 36.47
N LEU A 17 -32.98 -4.96 35.59
CA LEU A 17 -32.39 -4.79 34.26
C LEU A 17 -30.97 -4.21 34.35
N PHE A 18 -30.72 -3.26 35.24
CA PHE A 18 -29.38 -2.74 35.50
C PHE A 18 -28.45 -3.79 36.15
N SER A 19 -28.98 -4.65 37.03
CA SER A 19 -28.21 -5.70 37.71
C SER A 19 -27.81 -6.82 36.75
N GLN A 20 -28.68 -7.21 35.81
CA GLN A 20 -28.34 -8.26 34.80
C GLN A 20 -27.25 -7.80 33.84
N ASN A 21 -27.22 -6.54 33.42
CA ASN A 21 -26.19 -6.03 32.52
C ASN A 21 -24.80 -5.98 33.19
N GLN A 22 -24.71 -5.80 34.49
CA GLN A 22 -23.44 -5.80 35.24
C GLN A 22 -22.85 -7.21 35.41
N GLU A 23 -23.63 -8.26 35.32
CA GLU A 23 -23.16 -9.64 35.45
C GLU A 23 -22.38 -10.12 34.21
N TYR A 24 -22.74 -9.63 33.02
CA TYR A 24 -22.15 -10.08 31.74
C TYR A 24 -21.09 -9.13 31.17
N PHE A 25 -21.07 -7.86 31.58
CA PHE A 25 -20.09 -6.86 31.09
C PHE A 25 -19.15 -6.43 32.22
N LYS A 26 -17.85 -6.61 31.99
CA LYS A 26 -16.77 -6.14 32.85
C LYS A 26 -15.77 -5.33 32.02
N SER A 27 -15.36 -4.18 32.52
CA SER A 27 -14.37 -3.31 31.88
C SER A 27 -13.37 -2.78 32.91
N GLU A 28 -12.12 -2.69 32.54
CA GLU A 28 -11.04 -2.13 33.35
C GLU A 28 -10.84 -0.62 33.12
N ILE A 29 -11.65 0.01 32.23
CA ILE A 29 -11.57 1.44 31.98
C ILE A 29 -12.16 2.24 33.14
N GLU A 30 -11.33 3.03 33.80
CA GLU A 30 -11.71 3.91 34.91
C GLU A 30 -12.03 5.36 34.46
N THR A 31 -11.66 5.75 33.21
CA THR A 31 -11.89 7.11 32.72
C THR A 31 -13.37 7.42 32.49
N ASP A 32 -13.77 8.70 32.58
CA ASP A 32 -15.16 9.13 32.37
C ASP A 32 -15.62 8.87 30.92
N LYS A 33 -14.73 9.03 29.95
CA LYS A 33 -15.02 8.74 28.55
C LYS A 33 -14.68 7.31 28.21
N LYS A 34 -15.56 6.65 27.48
CA LYS A 34 -15.47 5.24 27.12
C LYS A 34 -15.43 5.09 25.59
N PRO A 35 -14.66 4.11 25.05
CA PRO A 35 -14.59 3.83 23.60
C PRO A 35 -15.78 2.97 23.12
N TRP A 36 -16.97 3.18 23.64
CA TRP A 36 -18.23 2.55 23.18
C TRP A 36 -19.39 3.51 23.31
N THR A 37 -20.49 3.23 22.58
CA THR A 37 -21.67 4.10 22.52
C THR A 37 -22.62 3.90 23.71
N HIS A 38 -22.99 2.66 24.00
CA HIS A 38 -23.87 2.27 25.10
C HIS A 38 -23.68 0.78 25.45
N LEU A 39 -24.28 0.32 26.56
CA LEU A 39 -24.18 -1.04 27.06
C LEU A 39 -25.54 -1.78 27.06
N ASN A 40 -26.42 -1.45 26.11
CA ASN A 40 -27.68 -2.14 25.94
C ASN A 40 -27.47 -3.41 25.11
N PHE A 41 -27.11 -4.48 25.76
CA PHE A 41 -26.85 -5.77 25.11
C PHE A 41 -28.14 -6.56 24.92
N TYR A 42 -28.22 -7.31 23.79
CA TYR A 42 -29.19 -8.37 23.59
C TYR A 42 -28.61 -9.68 24.09
N ASN A 43 -29.24 -10.27 25.11
CA ASN A 43 -28.69 -11.42 25.80
C ASN A 43 -29.29 -12.74 25.33
N ASP A 44 -28.45 -13.62 24.77
CA ASP A 44 -28.67 -15.07 24.74
C ASP A 44 -27.69 -15.68 25.75
N PRO A 45 -28.15 -16.40 26.78
CA PRO A 45 -27.28 -16.91 27.83
C PRO A 45 -26.22 -17.90 27.34
N ASP A 46 -26.47 -18.65 26.27
CA ASP A 46 -25.62 -19.76 25.82
C ASP A 46 -24.68 -19.29 24.67
N ASN A 47 -25.23 -18.60 23.69
CA ASN A 47 -24.50 -18.10 22.55
C ASN A 47 -24.67 -16.58 22.38
N PHE A 48 -23.76 -15.97 21.63
CA PHE A 48 -23.93 -14.58 21.23
C PHE A 48 -23.27 -14.30 19.90
N GLN A 49 -23.75 -13.28 19.20
CA GLN A 49 -23.25 -12.84 17.93
C GLN A 49 -22.77 -11.40 18.02
N PHE A 50 -21.66 -11.13 17.36
CA PHE A 50 -21.17 -9.77 17.18
C PHE A 50 -20.61 -9.58 15.77
N VAL A 51 -20.46 -8.34 15.37
CA VAL A 51 -19.94 -7.96 14.05
C VAL A 51 -18.66 -7.19 14.21
N ILE A 52 -17.73 -7.37 13.27
CA ILE A 52 -16.53 -6.55 13.15
C ILE A 52 -16.60 -5.81 11.81
N VAL A 53 -16.42 -4.50 11.88
CA VAL A 53 -16.20 -3.60 10.74
C VAL A 53 -14.74 -3.20 10.69
N THR A 54 -14.26 -2.87 9.49
CA THR A 54 -12.85 -2.60 9.23
C THR A 54 -12.70 -1.51 8.19
N ASP A 55 -11.63 -0.74 8.24
CA ASP A 55 -11.13 0.11 7.17
C ASP A 55 -12.26 0.76 6.32
N ARG A 56 -12.95 1.74 6.90
CA ARG A 56 -13.91 2.59 6.18
C ARG A 56 -13.16 3.53 5.24
N THR A 57 -11.96 3.93 5.62
CA THR A 57 -11.16 4.94 4.94
C THR A 57 -9.84 4.39 4.36
N GLY A 58 -8.88 5.27 4.07
CA GLY A 58 -7.75 4.92 3.22
C GLY A 58 -8.18 4.83 1.75
N GLY A 59 -8.94 5.84 1.27
CA GLY A 59 -9.61 5.86 -0.04
C GLY A 59 -11.10 5.52 0.08
N ASN A 60 -11.81 6.22 0.97
CA ASN A 60 -13.24 6.02 1.24
C ASN A 60 -14.08 5.96 -0.05
N ARG A 61 -14.89 4.92 -0.16
CA ARG A 61 -15.90 4.74 -1.20
C ARG A 61 -17.29 5.04 -0.60
N PRO A 62 -17.97 6.12 -1.06
CA PRO A 62 -19.23 6.58 -0.48
C PRO A 62 -20.31 5.49 -0.43
N LEU A 63 -21.16 5.55 0.59
CA LEU A 63 -22.34 4.71 0.81
C LEU A 63 -22.08 3.24 1.16
N ILE A 64 -20.84 2.77 1.15
CA ILE A 64 -20.53 1.36 1.48
C ILE A 64 -20.66 1.13 2.99
N PHE A 65 -20.15 2.03 3.82
CA PHE A 65 -20.23 1.92 5.26
C PHE A 65 -21.67 2.13 5.78
N GLU A 66 -22.41 3.05 5.17
CA GLU A 66 -23.84 3.27 5.42
C GLU A 66 -24.68 2.03 5.09
N ASP A 67 -24.39 1.38 3.94
CA ASP A 67 -25.03 0.11 3.57
C ASP A 67 -24.69 -1.01 4.57
N ALA A 68 -23.43 -1.08 5.04
CA ALA A 68 -23.02 -2.01 6.08
C ALA A 68 -23.80 -1.78 7.38
N VAL A 69 -23.93 -0.55 7.86
CA VAL A 69 -24.70 -0.19 9.06
C VAL A 69 -26.16 -0.60 8.92
N SER A 70 -26.78 -0.36 7.76
CA SER A 70 -28.15 -0.79 7.47
C SER A 70 -28.31 -2.32 7.57
N LYS A 71 -27.34 -3.07 7.01
CA LYS A 71 -27.34 -4.55 7.04
C LYS A 71 -27.07 -5.09 8.43
N ILE A 72 -26.17 -4.47 9.19
CA ILE A 72 -25.91 -4.81 10.60
C ILE A 72 -27.18 -4.63 11.43
N ASN A 73 -27.92 -3.54 11.24
CA ASN A 73 -29.20 -3.32 11.90
C ASN A 73 -30.26 -4.39 11.55
N THR A 74 -30.19 -4.95 10.35
CA THR A 74 -31.07 -6.05 9.93
C THR A 74 -30.65 -7.38 10.55
N LEU A 75 -29.34 -7.64 10.64
CA LEU A 75 -28.77 -8.85 11.23
C LEU A 75 -28.91 -8.88 12.77
N TYR A 76 -28.95 -7.70 13.38
CA TYR A 76 -29.20 -7.51 14.80
C TYR A 76 -28.21 -8.22 15.75
N PRO A 77 -26.88 -8.03 15.58
CA PRO A 77 -25.90 -8.60 16.50
C PRO A 77 -25.99 -7.94 17.89
N GLU A 78 -25.35 -8.52 18.89
CA GLU A 78 -25.36 -7.97 20.24
C GLU A 78 -24.52 -6.68 20.33
N PHE A 79 -23.43 -6.58 19.59
CA PHE A 79 -22.60 -5.40 19.46
C PHE A 79 -21.77 -5.41 18.19
N VAL A 80 -21.14 -4.29 17.88
CA VAL A 80 -20.22 -4.11 16.77
C VAL A 80 -18.85 -3.71 17.31
N LEU A 81 -17.77 -4.28 16.77
CA LEU A 81 -16.38 -3.88 17.00
C LEU A 81 -15.82 -3.25 15.73
N SER A 82 -14.93 -2.26 15.88
CA SER A 82 -14.07 -1.76 14.81
C SER A 82 -12.66 -2.32 14.93
N VAL A 83 -11.94 -2.46 13.81
CA VAL A 83 -10.49 -2.66 13.80
C VAL A 83 -9.74 -1.46 13.22
N GLY A 84 -10.36 -0.27 13.26
CA GLY A 84 -9.71 1.00 12.95
C GLY A 84 -9.98 1.54 11.56
N ASP A 85 -9.34 2.68 11.27
CA ASP A 85 -9.41 3.44 10.03
C ASP A 85 -10.83 3.89 9.68
N LEU A 86 -11.46 4.61 10.60
CA LEU A 86 -12.82 5.12 10.46
C LEU A 86 -12.87 6.50 9.79
N ILE A 87 -11.86 7.37 10.01
CA ILE A 87 -11.75 8.70 9.41
C ILE A 87 -10.57 8.78 8.46
N GLN A 88 -10.56 9.76 7.54
CA GLN A 88 -9.44 9.93 6.62
C GLN A 88 -8.17 10.40 7.35
N GLY A 89 -8.28 11.28 8.30
CA GLY A 89 -7.17 11.70 9.14
C GLY A 89 -6.03 12.37 8.39
N TYR A 90 -4.79 12.06 8.78
CA TYR A 90 -3.54 12.61 8.22
C TYR A 90 -3.55 14.14 8.18
N THR A 91 -4.03 14.77 9.24
CA THR A 91 -4.15 16.22 9.35
C THR A 91 -3.86 16.71 10.76
N LEU A 92 -3.38 17.94 10.89
CA LEU A 92 -3.25 18.65 12.16
C LEU A 92 -4.41 19.63 12.41
N ASP A 93 -5.29 19.81 11.42
CA ASP A 93 -6.45 20.68 11.56
C ASP A 93 -7.53 20.04 12.42
N THR A 94 -7.62 20.50 13.67
CA THR A 94 -8.63 20.00 14.62
C THR A 94 -10.08 20.26 14.19
N ALA A 95 -10.33 21.23 13.30
CA ALA A 95 -11.67 21.44 12.76
C ALA A 95 -12.02 20.35 11.73
N GLN A 96 -11.07 19.98 10.86
CA GLN A 96 -11.21 18.86 9.94
C GLN A 96 -11.37 17.54 10.70
N ILE A 97 -10.51 17.25 11.67
CA ILE A 97 -10.60 16.04 12.51
C ILE A 97 -11.99 15.92 13.15
N ARG A 98 -12.51 17.02 13.68
CA ARG A 98 -13.85 17.02 14.30
C ARG A 98 -14.96 16.82 13.27
N TYR A 99 -14.82 17.38 12.10
CA TYR A 99 -15.78 17.22 11.01
C TYR A 99 -15.85 15.74 10.59
N GLU A 100 -14.71 15.11 10.33
CA GLU A 100 -14.64 13.71 9.90
C GLU A 100 -15.19 12.76 10.98
N TRP A 101 -14.83 12.97 12.25
CA TRP A 101 -15.40 12.21 13.37
C TRP A 101 -16.91 12.41 13.54
N ASN A 102 -17.40 13.61 13.32
CA ASN A 102 -18.84 13.87 13.41
C ASN A 102 -19.60 13.18 12.27
N GLU A 103 -19.03 13.18 11.05
CA GLU A 103 -19.60 12.49 9.91
C GLU A 103 -19.73 10.99 10.16
N VAL A 104 -18.63 10.33 10.54
CA VAL A 104 -18.67 8.89 10.78
C VAL A 104 -19.53 8.52 11.97
N ASN A 105 -19.52 9.32 13.05
CA ASN A 105 -20.36 9.07 14.22
C ASN A 105 -21.86 9.21 13.91
N GLN A 106 -22.25 10.11 13.00
CA GLN A 106 -23.65 10.18 12.54
C GLN A 106 -24.11 8.85 11.91
N ILE A 107 -23.22 8.18 11.17
CA ILE A 107 -23.53 6.87 10.57
C ILE A 107 -23.56 5.79 11.66
N ILE A 108 -22.59 5.79 12.58
CA ILE A 108 -22.50 4.82 13.68
C ILE A 108 -23.69 4.98 14.66
N ASP A 109 -24.16 6.19 14.87
CA ASP A 109 -25.32 6.46 15.75
C ASP A 109 -26.64 5.87 15.22
N GLU A 110 -26.69 5.46 13.94
CA GLU A 110 -27.83 4.72 13.37
C GLU A 110 -27.85 3.25 13.82
N LEU A 111 -26.76 2.72 14.38
CA LEU A 111 -26.70 1.37 14.91
C LEU A 111 -27.63 1.20 16.12
N LYS A 112 -28.36 0.10 16.14
CA LYS A 112 -29.30 -0.26 17.24
C LYS A 112 -28.63 -0.96 18.42
N MET A 113 -27.34 -1.27 18.32
CA MET A 113 -26.52 -1.99 19.29
C MET A 113 -25.25 -1.22 19.61
N PRO A 114 -24.53 -1.55 20.73
CA PRO A 114 -23.26 -0.91 21.07
C PRO A 114 -22.20 -1.03 20.00
N PHE A 115 -21.40 0.02 19.83
CA PHE A 115 -20.22 0.06 18.98
C PHE A 115 -18.97 0.29 19.82
N PHE A 116 -17.93 -0.53 19.61
CA PHE A 116 -16.66 -0.46 20.30
C PHE A 116 -15.58 0.01 19.32
N TYR A 117 -14.93 1.11 19.66
CA TYR A 117 -13.91 1.77 18.84
C TYR A 117 -12.53 1.17 19.08
N LEU A 118 -11.74 1.03 18.00
CA LEU A 118 -10.33 0.70 18.01
C LEU A 118 -9.62 1.67 17.04
N PRO A 119 -8.47 2.29 17.41
CA PRO A 119 -7.80 3.23 16.53
C PRO A 119 -6.96 2.55 15.45
N GLY A 120 -7.06 3.06 14.22
CA GLY A 120 -6.12 2.78 13.13
C GLY A 120 -5.15 3.95 12.88
N ASN A 121 -4.24 3.81 11.93
CA ASN A 121 -3.28 4.85 11.62
C ASN A 121 -3.92 6.10 10.99
N HIS A 122 -5.05 5.97 10.33
CA HIS A 122 -5.84 7.11 9.86
C HIS A 122 -6.53 7.85 11.00
N ASP A 123 -6.88 7.16 12.07
CA ASP A 123 -7.61 7.73 13.21
C ASP A 123 -6.69 8.53 14.16
N ILE A 124 -5.43 8.14 14.27
CA ILE A 124 -4.44 8.69 15.20
C ILE A 124 -3.04 8.85 14.57
N THR A 125 -2.96 9.33 13.34
CA THR A 125 -1.71 9.52 12.60
C THR A 125 -0.64 10.31 13.37
N ASN A 126 -1.06 11.23 14.25
CA ASN A 126 -0.17 12.13 14.98
C ASN A 126 -0.73 12.48 16.37
N ARG A 127 0.09 13.15 17.18
CA ARG A 127 -0.27 13.51 18.56
C ARG A 127 -1.51 14.41 18.68
N VAL A 128 -1.82 15.23 17.67
CA VAL A 128 -3.02 16.08 17.68
C VAL A 128 -4.25 15.20 17.55
N MET A 129 -4.22 14.26 16.62
CA MET A 129 -5.29 13.30 16.40
C MET A 129 -5.45 12.35 17.59
N ALA A 130 -4.33 11.84 18.15
CA ALA A 130 -4.37 11.02 19.36
C ALA A 130 -5.06 11.75 20.53
N LYS A 131 -4.77 13.05 20.75
CA LYS A 131 -5.46 13.86 21.77
C LYS A 131 -6.93 14.09 21.45
N GLU A 132 -7.32 14.27 20.19
CA GLU A 132 -8.74 14.39 19.81
C GLU A 132 -9.47 13.05 19.99
N TRP A 133 -8.79 11.91 19.77
CA TRP A 133 -9.31 10.58 20.12
C TRP A 133 -9.55 10.45 21.62
N GLU A 134 -8.53 10.74 22.46
CA GLU A 134 -8.62 10.65 23.92
C GLU A 134 -9.73 11.52 24.49
N LYS A 135 -9.97 12.69 23.93
CA LYS A 135 -11.09 13.56 24.33
C LYS A 135 -12.46 12.95 24.00
N ARG A 136 -12.57 12.15 22.90
CA ARG A 136 -13.83 11.58 22.43
C ARG A 136 -14.12 10.24 23.09
N TYR A 137 -13.12 9.34 23.08
CA TYR A 137 -13.29 7.93 23.38
C TYR A 137 -12.47 7.46 24.59
N GLY A 138 -11.60 8.28 25.13
CA GLY A 138 -10.74 7.93 26.27
C GLY A 138 -9.52 7.13 25.85
N GLN A 139 -9.30 5.99 26.48
CA GLN A 139 -8.12 5.16 26.24
C GLN A 139 -8.09 4.59 24.81
N ARG A 140 -6.88 4.48 24.26
CA ARG A 140 -6.64 3.93 22.93
C ARG A 140 -6.55 2.41 22.93
N TYR A 141 -6.20 1.82 24.08
CA TYR A 141 -6.18 0.38 24.31
C TYR A 141 -6.95 0.04 25.60
N TYR A 142 -7.66 -1.08 25.60
CA TYR A 142 -8.51 -1.48 26.71
C TYR A 142 -8.93 -2.95 26.61
N SER A 143 -9.52 -3.47 27.68
CA SER A 143 -10.07 -4.81 27.75
C SER A 143 -11.46 -4.81 28.35
N PHE A 144 -12.28 -5.76 27.93
CA PHE A 144 -13.57 -6.03 28.55
C PHE A 144 -13.96 -7.51 28.43
N ILE A 145 -14.90 -7.94 29.26
CA ILE A 145 -15.44 -9.29 29.23
C ILE A 145 -16.93 -9.22 28.92
N TYR A 146 -17.34 -10.04 27.98
CA TYR A 146 -18.75 -10.27 27.68
C TYR A 146 -19.03 -11.77 27.59
N LYS A 147 -20.04 -12.24 28.37
CA LYS A 147 -20.45 -13.66 28.44
C LYS A 147 -19.26 -14.63 28.49
N ASN A 148 -18.38 -14.44 29.47
CA ASN A 148 -17.17 -15.26 29.70
C ASN A 148 -16.21 -15.32 28.48
N THR A 149 -16.19 -14.28 27.66
CA THR A 149 -15.26 -14.08 26.55
C THR A 149 -14.55 -12.75 26.75
N GLN A 150 -13.21 -12.75 26.73
CA GLN A 150 -12.41 -11.54 26.89
C GLN A 150 -12.07 -10.94 25.52
N PHE A 151 -12.17 -9.61 25.44
CA PHE A 151 -11.75 -8.80 24.28
C PHE A 151 -10.63 -7.88 24.76
N ILE A 152 -9.49 -7.96 24.08
CA ILE A 152 -8.30 -7.12 24.34
C ILE A 152 -8.06 -6.31 23.08
N ILE A 153 -8.23 -5.01 23.21
CA ILE A 153 -8.07 -4.04 22.13
C ILE A 153 -6.72 -3.36 22.32
N LEU A 154 -5.89 -3.38 21.27
CA LEU A 154 -4.55 -2.82 21.25
C LEU A 154 -4.45 -1.68 20.26
N ASP A 155 -3.71 -0.65 20.62
CA ASP A 155 -3.29 0.43 19.73
C ASP A 155 -1.96 0.08 19.09
N SER A 156 -1.98 -0.30 17.82
CA SER A 156 -0.79 -0.69 17.07
C SER A 156 0.01 0.50 16.51
N ASN A 157 -0.33 1.74 16.90
CA ASN A 157 0.41 2.97 16.57
C ASN A 157 1.05 3.61 17.81
N ASP A 158 1.15 2.89 18.94
CA ASP A 158 1.45 3.46 20.26
C ASP A 158 2.93 3.85 20.44
N ASP A 159 3.88 3.06 19.97
CA ASP A 159 5.34 3.34 20.10
C ASP A 159 5.92 3.89 18.78
N ASP A 160 5.70 3.15 17.75
CA ASP A 160 6.09 3.41 16.37
C ASP A 160 5.13 2.58 15.52
N GLU A 161 4.95 2.90 14.27
CA GLU A 161 4.10 2.10 13.39
C GLU A 161 4.50 0.61 13.46
N TYR A 162 3.54 -0.25 13.76
CA TYR A 162 3.69 -1.71 13.98
C TYR A 162 4.34 -2.14 15.31
N ASN A 163 4.56 -1.26 16.26
CA ASN A 163 5.16 -1.61 17.56
C ASN A 163 4.28 -1.18 18.72
N LEU A 164 4.35 -1.94 19.81
CA LEU A 164 3.68 -1.64 21.06
C LEU A 164 4.65 -1.00 22.06
N THR A 165 4.15 -0.10 22.92
CA THR A 165 4.92 0.35 24.09
C THR A 165 5.05 -0.77 25.12
N ARG A 166 6.02 -0.64 26.03
CA ARG A 166 6.16 -1.54 27.18
C ARG A 166 4.92 -1.48 28.06
N GLU A 167 4.40 -0.29 28.30
CA GLU A 167 3.21 -0.07 29.12
C GLU A 167 2.00 -0.83 28.57
N GLN A 168 1.75 -0.73 27.28
CA GLN A 168 0.64 -1.45 26.64
C GLN A 168 0.86 -2.97 26.61
N THR A 169 2.10 -3.41 26.43
CA THR A 169 2.45 -4.84 26.50
C THR A 169 2.18 -5.40 27.87
N ASP A 170 2.62 -4.70 28.92
CA ASP A 170 2.40 -5.11 30.31
C ASP A 170 0.91 -5.11 30.66
N PHE A 171 0.16 -4.09 30.23
CA PHE A 171 -1.31 -4.05 30.33
C PHE A 171 -1.95 -5.29 29.69
N ALA A 172 -1.58 -5.64 28.47
CA ALA A 172 -2.15 -6.78 27.76
C ALA A 172 -1.85 -8.09 28.49
N ILE A 173 -0.61 -8.31 28.92
CA ILE A 173 -0.17 -9.50 29.68
C ILE A 173 -0.89 -9.57 31.02
N GLU A 174 -0.99 -8.47 31.74
CA GLU A 174 -1.70 -8.41 33.02
C GLU A 174 -3.18 -8.73 32.84
N SER A 175 -3.83 -8.13 31.86
CA SER A 175 -5.24 -8.40 31.52
C SER A 175 -5.48 -9.87 31.16
N ILE A 176 -4.56 -10.52 30.42
CA ILE A 176 -4.63 -11.94 30.10
C ILE A 176 -4.56 -12.78 31.39
N HIS A 177 -3.64 -12.47 32.30
CA HIS A 177 -3.42 -13.21 33.54
C HIS A 177 -4.53 -13.01 34.57
N GLN A 178 -5.18 -11.85 34.59
CA GLN A 178 -6.32 -11.58 35.49
C GLN A 178 -7.55 -12.42 35.15
N HIS A 179 -7.66 -12.91 33.91
CA HIS A 179 -8.82 -13.65 33.43
C HIS A 179 -8.44 -15.00 32.79
N PRO A 180 -7.80 -15.93 33.55
CA PRO A 180 -7.33 -17.20 33.00
C PRO A 180 -8.47 -18.15 32.62
N ASP A 181 -9.64 -18.04 33.26
CA ASP A 181 -10.73 -18.99 33.14
C ASP A 181 -11.80 -18.60 32.09
N VAL A 182 -11.61 -17.52 31.34
CA VAL A 182 -12.52 -17.17 30.25
C VAL A 182 -12.45 -18.24 29.15
N ARG A 183 -13.62 -18.54 28.56
CA ARG A 183 -13.72 -19.60 27.54
C ARG A 183 -12.97 -19.27 26.25
N TRP A 184 -12.78 -17.98 25.94
CA TRP A 184 -12.08 -17.50 24.73
C TRP A 184 -11.54 -16.09 24.94
N LYS A 185 -10.44 -15.75 24.21
CA LYS A 185 -9.90 -14.41 24.12
C LYS A 185 -9.85 -13.95 22.66
N PHE A 186 -10.26 -12.70 22.43
CA PHE A 186 -10.07 -12.01 21.16
C PHE A 186 -9.02 -10.91 21.36
N ILE A 187 -7.99 -10.89 20.53
CA ILE A 187 -6.97 -9.84 20.49
C ILE A 187 -7.23 -9.06 19.21
N LEU A 188 -7.54 -7.76 19.33
CA LEU A 188 -7.86 -6.90 18.19
C LEU A 188 -6.89 -5.74 18.14
N MET A 189 -6.42 -5.42 16.95
CA MET A 189 -5.53 -4.30 16.66
C MET A 189 -5.76 -3.85 15.23
N HIS A 190 -5.21 -2.68 14.84
CA HIS A 190 -5.35 -2.25 13.46
C HIS A 190 -4.30 -2.90 12.55
N HIS A 191 -3.02 -2.75 12.85
CA HIS A 191 -1.96 -3.38 12.05
C HIS A 191 -1.79 -4.86 12.41
N PRO A 192 -1.53 -5.76 11.44
CA PRO A 192 -1.20 -7.16 11.70
C PRO A 192 0.25 -7.29 12.19
N ILE A 193 0.52 -6.78 13.41
CA ILE A 193 1.87 -6.62 13.94
C ILE A 193 2.65 -7.93 14.11
N TRP A 194 1.98 -9.07 14.18
CA TRP A 194 2.66 -10.38 14.23
C TRP A 194 3.53 -10.67 12.99
N ASN A 195 3.36 -9.91 11.90
CA ASN A 195 4.17 -9.98 10.69
C ASN A 195 5.29 -8.92 10.66
N TYR A 196 5.22 -7.90 11.52
CA TYR A 196 6.06 -6.71 11.45
C TYR A 196 6.72 -6.35 12.79
N ASP A 197 6.40 -7.05 13.88
CA ASP A 197 6.94 -6.81 15.22
C ASP A 197 8.47 -6.84 15.20
N THR A 198 9.09 -5.68 15.38
CA THR A 198 10.55 -5.52 15.40
C THR A 198 11.12 -5.43 16.80
N ASN A 199 10.27 -5.25 17.81
CA ASN A 199 10.68 -5.09 19.20
C ASN A 199 10.35 -6.31 20.09
N GLY A 200 9.70 -7.35 19.53
CA GLY A 200 9.38 -8.62 20.18
C GLY A 200 8.26 -8.55 21.21
N ARG A 201 7.57 -7.41 21.35
CA ARG A 201 6.56 -7.22 22.40
C ARG A 201 5.26 -7.96 22.12
N PHE A 202 4.88 -8.08 20.88
CA PHE A 202 3.72 -8.91 20.52
C PHE A 202 4.00 -10.40 20.76
N GLU A 203 5.24 -10.86 20.52
CA GLU A 203 5.64 -12.23 20.86
C GLU A 203 5.54 -12.51 22.37
N GLU A 204 5.81 -11.52 23.23
CA GLU A 204 5.61 -11.63 24.69
C GLU A 204 4.12 -11.79 25.02
N ILE A 205 3.23 -11.04 24.38
CA ILE A 205 1.78 -11.21 24.52
C ILE A 205 1.37 -12.61 24.06
N GLU A 206 1.82 -13.05 22.89
CA GLU A 206 1.55 -14.41 22.40
C GLU A 206 2.06 -15.50 23.38
N ALA A 207 3.21 -15.29 24.01
CA ALA A 207 3.73 -16.22 25.01
C ALA A 207 2.83 -16.29 26.25
N SER A 208 2.25 -15.18 26.69
CA SER A 208 1.32 -15.13 27.82
C SER A 208 -0.01 -15.82 27.54
N LEU A 209 -0.38 -15.98 26.27
CA LEU A 209 -1.57 -16.71 25.80
C LEU A 209 -1.34 -18.24 25.70
N SER A 210 -0.14 -18.72 26.03
CA SER A 210 0.19 -20.15 25.94
C SER A 210 -0.80 -21.02 26.73
N GLY A 211 -1.34 -22.05 26.08
CA GLY A 211 -2.33 -22.96 26.68
C GLY A 211 -3.77 -22.40 26.70
N GLN A 212 -3.99 -21.18 26.24
CA GLN A 212 -5.31 -20.56 26.18
C GLN A 212 -5.90 -20.64 24.77
N LYS A 213 -7.22 -20.49 24.65
CA LYS A 213 -7.94 -20.42 23.38
C LYS A 213 -8.12 -18.96 23.00
N TYR A 214 -7.63 -18.57 21.81
CA TYR A 214 -7.74 -17.18 21.37
C TYR A 214 -7.84 -17.04 19.85
N THR A 215 -8.19 -15.85 19.41
CA THR A 215 -8.25 -15.44 18.00
C THR A 215 -7.66 -14.03 17.90
N VAL A 216 -6.86 -13.77 16.89
CA VAL A 216 -6.28 -12.46 16.61
C VAL A 216 -6.90 -11.88 15.36
N LEU A 217 -7.26 -10.58 15.39
CA LEU A 217 -7.89 -9.87 14.28
C LEU A 217 -7.21 -8.52 14.07
N ALA A 218 -6.98 -8.19 12.80
CA ALA A 218 -6.44 -6.89 12.38
C ALA A 218 -7.11 -6.42 11.08
N GLY A 219 -6.82 -5.18 10.65
CA GLY A 219 -7.25 -4.56 9.41
C GLY A 219 -6.06 -4.07 8.57
N HIS A 220 -6.05 -2.77 8.21
CA HIS A 220 -4.95 -2.03 7.61
C HIS A 220 -4.64 -2.35 6.14
N THR A 221 -4.54 -3.60 5.76
CA THR A 221 -4.04 -3.96 4.42
C THR A 221 -5.10 -3.88 3.33
N HIS A 222 -6.36 -3.70 3.70
CA HIS A 222 -7.52 -3.74 2.81
C HIS A 222 -7.66 -5.06 2.03
N HIS A 223 -6.96 -6.10 2.47
CA HIS A 223 -7.02 -7.45 1.90
C HIS A 223 -7.37 -8.45 2.99
N TYR A 224 -8.44 -9.19 2.81
CA TYR A 224 -8.80 -10.26 3.73
C TYR A 224 -7.77 -11.39 3.63
N PHE A 225 -7.29 -11.84 4.79
CA PHE A 225 -6.32 -12.92 4.89
C PHE A 225 -6.53 -13.73 6.18
N HIS A 226 -6.35 -15.03 6.09
CA HIS A 226 -6.42 -15.94 7.24
C HIS A 226 -5.20 -16.83 7.28
N GLU A 227 -4.61 -16.96 8.45
CA GLU A 227 -3.54 -17.91 8.71
C GLU A 227 -3.71 -18.61 10.06
N LYS A 228 -3.06 -19.76 10.20
CA LYS A 228 -2.90 -20.43 11.50
C LYS A 228 -1.51 -20.21 12.02
N ARG A 229 -1.40 -19.62 13.21
CA ARG A 229 -0.16 -19.40 13.92
C ARG A 229 -0.28 -19.99 15.34
N LYS A 230 0.68 -20.79 15.80
CA LYS A 230 0.65 -21.47 17.12
C LYS A 230 -0.68 -22.23 17.37
N ASN A 231 -1.24 -22.85 16.33
CA ASN A 231 -2.55 -23.54 16.31
C ASN A 231 -3.77 -22.64 16.60
N GLN A 232 -3.61 -21.32 16.55
CA GLN A 232 -4.70 -20.35 16.69
C GLN A 232 -4.97 -19.66 15.33
N ASN A 233 -6.16 -19.07 15.20
CA ASN A 233 -6.55 -18.36 13.99
C ASN A 233 -6.19 -16.90 14.07
N TYR A 234 -5.54 -16.39 13.02
CA TYR A 234 -5.19 -14.99 12.81
C TYR A 234 -5.84 -14.50 11.54
N TYR A 235 -6.50 -13.37 11.62
CA TYR A 235 -7.24 -12.78 10.50
C TYR A 235 -6.77 -11.35 10.27
N VAL A 236 -6.52 -11.03 9.02
CA VAL A 236 -6.49 -9.65 8.53
C VAL A 236 -7.80 -9.42 7.79
N LEU A 237 -8.57 -8.43 8.18
CA LEU A 237 -9.86 -8.15 7.57
C LEU A 237 -9.68 -7.28 6.32
N GLY A 238 -10.63 -7.35 5.40
CA GLY A 238 -10.60 -6.59 4.14
C GLY A 238 -10.99 -5.13 4.34
N THR A 239 -12.10 -4.69 3.77
CA THR A 239 -12.61 -3.33 3.98
C THR A 239 -14.12 -3.30 4.19
N THR A 240 -14.58 -2.29 4.92
CA THR A 240 -16.00 -1.89 4.98
C THR A 240 -16.14 -0.48 4.36
N GLY A 241 -15.65 -0.32 3.11
CA GLY A 241 -15.74 0.92 2.35
C GLY A 241 -14.42 1.63 2.04
N GLY A 242 -13.29 1.19 2.59
CA GLY A 242 -11.96 1.71 2.30
C GLY A 242 -11.51 1.45 0.86
N GLY A 243 -10.41 2.07 0.45
CA GLY A 243 -9.85 1.93 -0.89
C GLY A 243 -9.47 0.49 -1.22
N ASN A 244 -10.08 -0.05 -2.27
CA ASN A 244 -9.85 -1.43 -2.69
C ASN A 244 -10.13 -1.56 -4.19
N LYS A 245 -9.35 -2.41 -4.88
CA LYS A 245 -9.54 -2.68 -6.31
C LYS A 245 -10.67 -3.67 -6.59
N LEU A 246 -11.17 -4.37 -5.58
CA LEU A 246 -12.28 -5.35 -5.65
C LEU A 246 -12.05 -6.45 -6.70
N ARG A 247 -10.83 -6.93 -6.86
CA ARG A 247 -10.45 -7.89 -7.90
C ARG A 247 -10.99 -9.30 -7.65
N GLY A 248 -11.44 -9.60 -6.47
CA GLY A 248 -12.13 -10.87 -6.21
C GLY A 248 -11.87 -11.48 -4.84
N ASN A 249 -12.70 -12.47 -4.52
CA ASN A 249 -12.78 -13.09 -3.20
C ASN A 249 -11.45 -13.75 -2.78
N HIS A 250 -10.84 -14.52 -3.67
CA HIS A 250 -9.62 -15.26 -3.37
C HIS A 250 -8.37 -14.38 -3.30
N PHE A 251 -8.46 -13.16 -3.83
CA PHE A 251 -7.45 -12.14 -3.59
C PHE A 251 -7.62 -11.44 -2.23
N GLY A 252 -8.76 -11.68 -1.57
CA GLY A 252 -9.13 -11.03 -0.32
C GLY A 252 -9.67 -9.61 -0.51
N GLU A 253 -10.00 -9.19 -1.72
CA GLU A 253 -10.49 -7.86 -2.06
C GLU A 253 -12.00 -7.85 -2.25
N PHE A 254 -12.71 -7.57 -1.19
CA PHE A 254 -14.18 -7.45 -1.16
C PHE A 254 -14.63 -6.60 0.03
N ASP A 255 -15.76 -5.92 -0.14
CA ASP A 255 -16.42 -5.22 0.97
C ASP A 255 -17.21 -6.20 1.82
N HIS A 256 -16.96 -6.17 3.10
CA HIS A 256 -17.62 -7.10 4.03
C HIS A 256 -17.76 -6.54 5.44
N ILE A 257 -18.58 -7.22 6.20
CA ILE A 257 -18.55 -7.24 7.65
C ILE A 257 -18.19 -8.66 8.10
N THR A 258 -17.48 -8.82 9.20
CA THR A 258 -17.19 -10.13 9.77
C THR A 258 -18.20 -10.43 10.86
N TRP A 259 -19.04 -11.44 10.60
CA TRP A 259 -20.00 -11.98 11.57
C TRP A 259 -19.31 -13.03 12.43
N VAL A 260 -19.39 -12.88 13.74
CA VAL A 260 -18.84 -13.86 14.67
C VAL A 260 -19.96 -14.41 15.55
N THR A 261 -20.12 -15.73 15.53
CA THR A 261 -20.98 -16.43 16.46
C THR A 261 -20.11 -17.14 17.50
N MET A 262 -20.21 -16.70 18.75
CA MET A 262 -19.52 -17.31 19.87
C MET A 262 -20.34 -18.46 20.44
N THR A 263 -19.74 -19.64 20.48
CA THR A 263 -20.34 -20.88 21.00
C THR A 263 -19.44 -21.52 22.06
N ASP A 264 -19.89 -22.59 22.71
CA ASP A 264 -19.05 -23.35 23.64
C ASP A 264 -17.83 -23.99 22.97
N ALA A 265 -17.94 -24.32 21.68
CA ALA A 265 -16.83 -24.84 20.88
C ALA A 265 -15.79 -23.77 20.47
N GLY A 266 -16.13 -22.51 20.63
CA GLY A 266 -15.35 -21.36 20.21
C GLY A 266 -16.06 -20.51 19.14
N PRO A 267 -15.39 -19.50 18.58
CA PRO A 267 -15.97 -18.61 17.57
C PRO A 267 -16.09 -19.28 16.21
N SER A 268 -17.22 -19.05 15.56
CA SER A 268 -17.43 -19.30 14.13
C SER A 268 -17.50 -17.95 13.42
N LEU A 269 -16.61 -17.74 12.45
CA LEU A 269 -16.53 -16.49 11.68
C LEU A 269 -17.11 -16.68 10.28
N ALA A 270 -17.83 -15.67 9.81
CA ALA A 270 -18.34 -15.61 8.45
C ALA A 270 -18.11 -14.21 7.89
N ASN A 271 -17.53 -14.14 6.70
CA ASN A 271 -17.46 -12.89 5.94
C ASN A 271 -18.79 -12.67 5.23
N LEU A 272 -19.55 -11.74 5.73
CA LEU A 272 -20.78 -11.31 5.08
C LEU A 272 -20.40 -10.20 4.09
N ARG A 273 -20.25 -10.56 2.83
CA ARG A 273 -20.19 -9.53 1.79
C ARG A 273 -21.50 -8.75 1.83
N LEU A 274 -21.40 -7.47 1.50
CA LEU A 274 -22.62 -6.66 1.42
C LEU A 274 -23.57 -7.16 0.32
N ASP A 275 -23.06 -7.97 -0.62
CA ASP A 275 -23.80 -8.64 -1.68
C ASP A 275 -23.83 -10.20 -1.57
N GLY A 276 -23.28 -10.79 -0.46
CA GLY A 276 -23.24 -12.25 -0.28
C GLY A 276 -22.58 -12.70 1.02
N ILE A 277 -22.46 -14.03 1.20
CA ILE A 277 -21.83 -14.65 2.38
C ILE A 277 -20.67 -15.54 1.94
N LEU A 278 -19.49 -15.36 2.55
CA LEU A 278 -18.28 -16.12 2.25
C LEU A 278 -17.77 -16.88 3.47
N PRO A 279 -17.06 -18.04 3.29
CA PRO A 279 -16.38 -18.72 4.37
C PRO A 279 -15.25 -17.85 4.96
N HIS A 280 -14.90 -18.09 6.23
CA HIS A 280 -13.91 -17.27 6.94
C HIS A 280 -12.48 -17.40 6.39
N ASP A 281 -12.15 -18.50 5.71
CA ASP A 281 -10.84 -18.84 5.14
C ASP A 281 -10.77 -18.67 3.61
N ILE A 282 -11.67 -17.83 3.04
CA ILE A 282 -11.76 -17.58 1.60
C ILE A 282 -10.45 -17.03 1.00
N ALA A 283 -9.66 -16.32 1.80
CA ALA A 283 -8.32 -15.89 1.45
C ALA A 283 -7.34 -16.37 2.53
N ASN A 284 -6.33 -17.11 2.12
CA ASN A 284 -5.28 -17.69 2.94
C ASN A 284 -3.94 -17.62 2.19
N ASN A 285 -2.85 -18.14 2.78
CA ASN A 285 -1.52 -18.08 2.17
C ASN A 285 -1.47 -18.63 0.74
N GLU A 286 -2.13 -19.78 0.50
CA GLU A 286 -2.14 -20.42 -0.80
C GLU A 286 -2.96 -19.63 -1.83
N THR A 287 -4.20 -19.28 -1.49
CA THR A 287 -5.08 -18.53 -2.41
C THR A 287 -4.55 -17.13 -2.68
N GLN A 288 -3.91 -16.46 -1.69
CA GLN A 288 -3.33 -15.14 -1.88
C GLN A 288 -2.09 -15.20 -2.80
N GLN A 289 -1.24 -16.24 -2.67
CA GLN A 289 -0.11 -16.43 -3.56
C GLN A 289 -0.60 -16.61 -4.99
N LEU A 290 -1.54 -17.52 -5.24
CA LEU A 290 -2.13 -17.78 -6.55
C LEU A 290 -2.80 -16.52 -7.14
N ALA A 291 -3.55 -15.78 -6.31
CA ALA A 291 -4.20 -14.55 -6.73
C ALA A 291 -3.17 -13.44 -7.06
N SER A 292 -2.08 -13.36 -6.30
CA SER A 292 -0.99 -12.41 -6.58
C SER A 292 -0.28 -12.73 -7.90
N GLU A 293 -0.04 -13.99 -8.20
CA GLU A 293 0.50 -14.44 -9.48
C GLU A 293 -0.45 -14.04 -10.64
N MET A 294 -1.76 -14.27 -10.50
CA MET A 294 -2.75 -13.81 -11.48
C MET A 294 -2.75 -12.29 -11.63
N ALA A 295 -2.72 -11.54 -10.51
CA ALA A 295 -2.76 -10.09 -10.52
C ALA A 295 -1.55 -9.47 -11.25
N ASN A 296 -0.37 -10.08 -11.17
CA ASN A 296 0.82 -9.66 -11.90
C ASN A 296 0.62 -9.76 -13.42
N ASN A 297 -0.23 -10.66 -13.88
CA ASN A 297 -0.58 -10.82 -15.29
C ASN A 297 -1.68 -9.84 -15.74
N ALA A 298 -2.42 -9.22 -14.83
CA ALA A 298 -3.50 -8.27 -15.13
C ALA A 298 -3.02 -6.86 -15.50
N SER A 299 -1.73 -6.61 -15.52
CA SER A 299 -1.16 -5.31 -15.94
C SER A 299 -1.36 -5.03 -17.43
N PHE A 300 -1.63 -6.06 -18.23
CA PHE A 300 -1.81 -6.01 -19.68
C PHE A 300 -0.76 -5.13 -20.35
N GLU A 301 0.51 -5.57 -20.30
CA GLU A 301 1.59 -4.92 -21.06
C GLU A 301 1.11 -4.71 -22.50
N HIS A 302 1.21 -3.49 -22.98
CA HIS A 302 0.65 -3.17 -24.31
C HIS A 302 1.49 -2.16 -25.07
N VAL A 303 1.30 -2.19 -26.36
CA VAL A 303 1.78 -1.15 -27.28
C VAL A 303 0.63 -0.77 -28.20
N LEU A 304 0.38 0.51 -28.37
CA LEU A 304 -0.63 1.04 -29.24
C LEU A 304 0.05 1.82 -30.38
N LEU A 305 -0.21 1.40 -31.60
CA LEU A 305 0.24 2.02 -32.82
C LEU A 305 -0.93 2.73 -33.48
N CYS A 306 -0.69 3.94 -34.00
CA CYS A 306 -1.70 4.71 -34.74
C CYS A 306 -1.20 5.07 -36.14
N ASN A 307 -2.13 5.51 -36.98
CA ASN A 307 -1.83 6.15 -38.25
C ASN A 307 -0.90 7.35 -38.05
N GLN A 308 -0.12 7.65 -39.07
CA GLN A 308 0.73 8.83 -39.09
C GLN A 308 -0.05 10.04 -39.61
N GLY A 309 -0.30 11.02 -38.77
CA GLY A 309 -1.00 12.24 -39.11
C GLY A 309 -1.47 13.00 -37.87
N ASP A 310 -1.93 14.21 -38.09
CA ASP A 310 -2.40 15.09 -37.00
C ASP A 310 -3.76 14.65 -36.44
N LYS A 311 -4.44 13.75 -37.14
CA LYS A 311 -5.74 13.21 -36.72
C LYS A 311 -5.72 11.70 -36.71
N PHE A 312 -6.42 11.14 -35.73
CA PHE A 312 -6.64 9.70 -35.64
C PHE A 312 -7.64 9.23 -36.68
N THR A 313 -7.31 8.15 -37.38
CA THR A 313 -8.21 7.40 -38.28
C THR A 313 -8.25 5.92 -37.96
N ASP A 314 -7.10 5.34 -37.64
CA ASP A 314 -6.96 3.91 -37.35
C ASP A 314 -5.76 3.64 -36.45
N GLY A 315 -5.83 2.51 -35.75
CA GLY A 315 -4.77 2.04 -34.89
C GLY A 315 -4.85 0.54 -34.61
N THR A 316 -3.83 0.02 -33.97
CA THR A 316 -3.79 -1.36 -33.48
C THR A 316 -3.23 -1.38 -32.07
N LEU A 317 -4.02 -1.94 -31.15
CA LEU A 317 -3.60 -2.24 -29.79
C LEU A 317 -3.03 -3.66 -29.74
N TYR A 318 -1.78 -3.79 -29.35
CA TYR A 318 -1.10 -5.07 -29.10
C TYR A 318 -1.10 -5.34 -27.61
N LEU A 319 -1.86 -6.33 -27.18
CA LEU A 319 -1.89 -6.79 -25.79
C LEU A 319 -0.96 -7.99 -25.63
N HIS A 320 -0.02 -7.89 -24.71
CA HIS A 320 0.88 -8.96 -24.34
C HIS A 320 0.34 -9.67 -23.10
N PHE A 321 -0.24 -10.85 -23.31
CA PHE A 321 -0.67 -11.74 -22.24
C PHE A 321 0.48 -12.66 -21.86
N LYS A 322 0.64 -12.89 -20.56
CA LYS A 322 1.62 -13.84 -20.01
C LYS A 322 0.99 -14.61 -18.86
N ASN A 323 1.49 -15.81 -18.64
CA ASN A 323 1.19 -16.57 -17.44
C ASN A 323 2.50 -16.95 -16.77
N ASP A 324 2.91 -16.12 -15.81
CA ASP A 324 4.12 -16.36 -15.01
C ASP A 324 3.82 -17.27 -13.80
N GLY A 325 2.57 -17.71 -13.61
CA GLY A 325 2.12 -18.61 -12.55
C GLY A 325 2.32 -20.09 -12.88
N GLU A 326 1.95 -20.96 -11.95
CA GLU A 326 2.13 -22.42 -12.07
C GLU A 326 0.89 -23.16 -12.61
N LYS A 327 -0.24 -22.49 -12.75
CA LYS A 327 -1.52 -23.09 -13.16
C LYS A 327 -1.97 -22.54 -14.52
N PRO A 328 -2.68 -23.33 -15.34
CA PRO A 328 -3.33 -22.81 -16.54
C PRO A 328 -4.30 -21.69 -16.20
N MET A 329 -4.27 -20.61 -16.98
CA MET A 329 -5.06 -19.41 -16.75
C MET A 329 -5.88 -19.06 -17.99
N THR A 330 -7.16 -18.82 -17.82
CA THR A 330 -8.02 -18.27 -18.87
C THR A 330 -8.26 -16.79 -18.61
N ILE A 331 -8.02 -15.96 -19.63
CA ILE A 331 -8.28 -14.52 -19.64
C ILE A 331 -9.42 -14.26 -20.60
N ASP A 332 -10.45 -13.59 -20.14
CA ASP A 332 -11.60 -13.16 -20.92
C ASP A 332 -11.73 -11.63 -20.84
N LEU A 333 -11.65 -10.96 -21.98
CA LEU A 333 -11.82 -9.52 -22.09
C LEU A 333 -13.03 -9.23 -22.97
N GLN A 334 -13.89 -8.36 -22.47
CA GLN A 334 -15.05 -7.86 -23.18
C GLN A 334 -14.92 -6.35 -23.38
N CYS A 335 -14.83 -5.90 -24.61
CA CYS A 335 -14.82 -4.47 -24.94
C CYS A 335 -16.17 -3.84 -24.66
N TYR A 336 -16.16 -2.68 -24.02
CA TYR A 336 -17.34 -1.85 -23.90
C TYR A 336 -17.78 -1.31 -25.27
N HIS A 337 -19.07 -1.04 -25.40
CA HIS A 337 -19.57 -0.37 -26.59
C HIS A 337 -18.92 1.01 -26.75
N GLN A 338 -18.32 1.22 -27.91
CA GLN A 338 -17.65 2.46 -28.28
C GLN A 338 -18.55 3.24 -29.26
N HIS A 339 -18.63 4.55 -29.08
CA HIS A 339 -19.46 5.41 -29.92
C HIS A 339 -18.69 5.94 -31.14
N GLN A 340 -17.40 6.21 -30.96
CA GLN A 340 -16.55 6.80 -31.99
C GLN A 340 -15.70 5.77 -32.73
N LEU A 341 -15.43 4.62 -32.08
CA LEU A 341 -14.50 3.61 -32.59
C LEU A 341 -15.21 2.34 -33.02
N THR A 342 -14.78 1.81 -34.13
CA THR A 342 -15.13 0.46 -34.60
C THR A 342 -14.02 -0.49 -34.17
N ILE A 343 -14.35 -1.46 -33.32
CA ILE A 343 -13.45 -2.50 -32.83
C ILE A 343 -14.00 -3.86 -33.24
N PRO A 344 -13.52 -4.45 -34.38
CA PRO A 344 -14.08 -5.69 -34.91
C PRO A 344 -13.94 -6.88 -33.95
N LYS A 345 -12.89 -6.86 -33.10
CA LYS A 345 -12.60 -7.89 -32.11
C LYS A 345 -12.93 -7.41 -30.70
N SER A 346 -14.22 -7.31 -30.38
CA SER A 346 -14.71 -6.78 -29.10
C SER A 346 -14.66 -7.80 -27.95
N ALA A 347 -14.58 -9.11 -28.24
CA ALA A 347 -14.46 -10.18 -27.26
C ALA A 347 -13.18 -10.99 -27.53
N ILE A 348 -12.38 -11.19 -26.47
CA ILE A 348 -11.10 -11.88 -26.55
C ILE A 348 -11.06 -12.90 -25.41
N LYS A 349 -10.84 -14.16 -25.78
CA LYS A 349 -10.63 -15.24 -24.81
C LYS A 349 -9.31 -15.94 -25.11
N VAL A 350 -8.44 -16.00 -24.13
CA VAL A 350 -7.10 -16.60 -24.23
C VAL A 350 -6.90 -17.56 -23.07
N THR A 351 -6.44 -18.78 -23.36
CA THR A 351 -6.03 -19.73 -22.34
C THR A 351 -4.53 -19.95 -22.43
N LEU A 352 -3.82 -19.69 -21.33
CA LEU A 352 -2.37 -19.75 -21.23
C LEU A 352 -1.94 -20.83 -20.26
N ASN A 353 -1.12 -21.76 -20.72
CA ASN A 353 -0.40 -22.67 -19.83
C ASN A 353 0.73 -21.92 -19.07
N PRO A 354 1.25 -22.47 -17.96
CA PRO A 354 2.40 -21.91 -17.26
C PRO A 354 3.57 -21.59 -18.18
N GLY A 355 4.16 -20.42 -18.02
CA GLY A 355 5.30 -19.92 -18.82
C GLY A 355 4.96 -19.47 -20.24
N VAL A 356 3.70 -19.61 -20.68
CA VAL A 356 3.30 -19.21 -22.05
C VAL A 356 3.03 -17.71 -22.09
N LYS A 357 3.47 -17.10 -23.21
CA LYS A 357 3.21 -15.71 -23.58
C LYS A 357 2.47 -15.67 -24.91
N GLN A 358 1.53 -14.76 -25.05
CA GLN A 358 0.74 -14.59 -26.28
C GLN A 358 0.46 -13.11 -26.52
N ILE A 359 0.64 -12.68 -27.75
CA ILE A 359 0.26 -11.34 -28.20
C ILE A 359 -1.06 -11.43 -28.93
N VAL A 360 -1.98 -10.53 -28.61
CA VAL A 360 -3.25 -10.36 -29.30
C VAL A 360 -3.29 -8.98 -29.94
N GLU A 361 -3.54 -8.96 -31.25
CA GLU A 361 -3.70 -7.75 -32.03
C GLU A 361 -5.18 -7.37 -32.07
N ILE A 362 -5.48 -6.12 -31.78
CA ILE A 362 -6.82 -5.55 -31.74
C ILE A 362 -6.83 -4.31 -32.64
N PRO A 363 -7.14 -4.46 -33.93
CA PRO A 363 -7.29 -3.30 -34.80
C PRO A 363 -8.55 -2.52 -34.45
N PHE A 364 -8.48 -1.21 -34.57
CA PHE A 364 -9.61 -0.31 -34.37
C PHE A 364 -9.50 0.90 -35.29
N SER A 365 -10.63 1.52 -35.59
CA SER A 365 -10.67 2.66 -36.50
C SER A 365 -11.84 3.57 -36.19
N SER A 366 -11.74 4.83 -36.61
CA SER A 366 -12.86 5.76 -36.65
C SER A 366 -13.38 5.95 -38.08
N THR A 367 -14.67 6.16 -38.22
CA THR A 367 -15.30 6.45 -39.54
C THR A 367 -14.98 7.85 -40.04
N VAL A 368 -14.59 8.75 -39.13
CA VAL A 368 -14.20 10.13 -39.43
C VAL A 368 -12.88 10.46 -38.74
N PRO A 369 -12.01 11.29 -39.35
CA PRO A 369 -10.76 11.70 -38.69
C PRO A 369 -11.06 12.53 -37.43
N LEU A 370 -10.58 12.10 -36.27
CA LEU A 370 -10.75 12.75 -34.96
C LEU A 370 -9.45 13.40 -34.48
N ALA A 371 -9.54 14.49 -33.74
CA ALA A 371 -8.37 14.95 -32.97
C ALA A 371 -8.05 13.93 -31.88
N TYR A 372 -6.75 13.68 -31.60
CA TYR A 372 -6.36 12.65 -30.62
C TYR A 372 -6.94 12.90 -29.22
N GLU A 373 -7.12 14.17 -28.85
CA GLU A 373 -7.68 14.58 -27.56
C GLU A 373 -9.19 14.31 -27.46
N GLU A 374 -9.86 14.10 -28.59
CA GLU A 374 -11.29 13.83 -28.68
C GLU A 374 -11.62 12.34 -28.78
N VAL A 375 -10.60 11.48 -28.98
CA VAL A 375 -10.81 10.04 -29.13
C VAL A 375 -11.08 9.40 -27.76
N GLU A 376 -12.19 8.70 -27.65
CA GLU A 376 -12.53 7.97 -26.43
C GLU A 376 -11.51 6.82 -26.16
N ALA A 377 -11.21 6.58 -24.87
CA ALA A 377 -10.36 5.46 -24.48
C ALA A 377 -11.04 4.11 -24.77
N ILE A 378 -10.28 3.13 -25.20
CA ILE A 378 -10.76 1.76 -25.37
C ILE A 378 -10.87 1.10 -24.01
N GLN A 379 -12.08 0.69 -23.63
CA GLN A 379 -12.38 0.10 -22.32
C GLN A 379 -12.68 -1.39 -22.44
N PHE A 380 -12.05 -2.19 -21.61
CA PHE A 380 -12.34 -3.61 -21.47
C PHE A 380 -12.68 -3.95 -20.02
N ASP A 381 -13.78 -4.68 -19.83
CA ASP A 381 -13.95 -5.51 -18.64
C ASP A 381 -13.15 -6.80 -18.85
N TRP A 382 -12.46 -7.23 -17.83
CA TRP A 382 -11.66 -8.44 -17.87
C TRP A 382 -11.96 -9.38 -16.70
N LYS A 383 -11.77 -10.66 -16.97
CA LYS A 383 -11.89 -11.74 -15.99
C LYS A 383 -10.76 -12.73 -16.23
N MET A 384 -10.03 -13.07 -15.19
CA MET A 384 -9.03 -14.15 -15.18
C MET A 384 -9.53 -15.29 -14.31
N VAL A 385 -9.36 -16.51 -14.77
CA VAL A 385 -9.85 -17.71 -14.06
C VAL A 385 -8.72 -18.73 -14.01
N TYR A 386 -8.47 -19.27 -12.79
CA TYR A 386 -7.80 -20.54 -12.60
C TYR A 386 -8.83 -21.65 -12.40
N GLU A 387 -8.68 -22.77 -13.11
CA GLU A 387 -9.50 -23.95 -12.88
C GLU A 387 -8.83 -24.81 -11.80
N LEU A 388 -9.23 -24.59 -10.55
CA LEU A 388 -8.70 -25.28 -9.37
C LEU A 388 -9.79 -26.15 -8.76
N PRO A 389 -9.58 -27.49 -8.63
CA PRO A 389 -10.56 -28.37 -7.99
C PRO A 389 -10.86 -28.00 -6.53
N GLU A 390 -9.82 -27.55 -5.80
CA GLU A 390 -9.89 -27.18 -4.39
C GLU A 390 -10.60 -25.83 -4.17
N TYR A 391 -10.58 -24.95 -5.17
CA TYR A 391 -11.13 -23.60 -5.11
C TYR A 391 -12.04 -23.32 -6.32
N PRO A 392 -13.26 -23.84 -6.34
CA PRO A 392 -14.20 -23.60 -7.43
C PRO A 392 -14.44 -22.10 -7.64
N ASN A 393 -14.43 -21.65 -8.90
CA ASN A 393 -14.59 -20.24 -9.27
C ASN A 393 -13.45 -19.32 -8.80
N PHE A 394 -12.23 -19.83 -8.72
CA PHE A 394 -11.06 -19.00 -8.42
C PHE A 394 -10.85 -17.99 -9.55
N GLN A 395 -11.15 -16.72 -9.30
CA GLN A 395 -11.12 -15.68 -10.33
C GLN A 395 -10.74 -14.31 -9.78
N LEU A 396 -10.14 -13.52 -10.65
CA LEU A 396 -10.02 -12.07 -10.51
C LEU A 396 -10.77 -11.39 -11.65
N SER A 397 -11.26 -10.18 -11.42
CA SER A 397 -11.90 -9.37 -12.45
C SER A 397 -11.59 -7.90 -12.23
N GLY A 398 -11.77 -7.10 -13.27
CA GLY A 398 -11.58 -5.66 -13.20
C GLY A 398 -11.88 -5.00 -14.52
N ARG A 399 -11.59 -3.71 -14.59
CA ARG A 399 -11.70 -2.88 -15.79
C ARG A 399 -10.34 -2.27 -16.11
N THR A 400 -10.02 -2.18 -17.40
CA THR A 400 -8.84 -1.46 -17.88
C THR A 400 -9.20 -0.56 -19.04
N ASN A 401 -8.50 0.58 -19.14
CA ASN A 401 -8.69 1.58 -20.17
C ASN A 401 -7.36 1.77 -20.90
N PHE A 402 -7.44 1.93 -22.22
CA PHE A 402 -6.30 2.25 -23.06
C PHE A 402 -6.57 3.56 -23.79
N GLU A 403 -5.82 4.59 -23.42
CA GLU A 403 -5.87 5.89 -24.11
C GLU A 403 -5.41 5.72 -25.56
N VAL A 404 -6.17 6.30 -26.50
CA VAL A 404 -5.86 6.20 -27.93
C VAL A 404 -4.83 7.26 -28.30
N VAL A 405 -3.61 6.99 -27.89
CA VAL A 405 -2.41 7.79 -28.24
C VAL A 405 -1.27 6.85 -28.63
N PRO A 406 -0.45 7.17 -29.64
CA PRO A 406 0.69 6.34 -29.98
C PRO A 406 1.59 6.12 -28.77
N THR A 407 1.88 4.86 -28.44
CA THR A 407 2.69 4.54 -27.25
C THR A 407 4.07 5.21 -27.34
N LYS A 408 4.51 5.79 -26.23
CA LYS A 408 5.89 6.28 -26.08
C LYS A 408 6.82 5.12 -25.83
N THR A 409 7.86 4.98 -26.68
CA THR A 409 8.83 3.88 -26.60
C THR A 409 10.02 4.17 -25.68
N SER A 410 10.00 5.28 -24.96
CA SER A 410 11.06 5.68 -24.02
C SER A 410 11.37 4.64 -22.94
N PHE A 411 10.43 3.74 -22.63
CA PHE A 411 10.65 2.62 -21.70
C PHE A 411 11.67 1.59 -22.22
N LEU A 412 11.91 1.53 -23.53
CA LEU A 412 12.92 0.66 -24.15
C LEU A 412 14.34 1.23 -24.06
N PHE A 413 14.49 2.52 -23.79
CA PHE A 413 15.82 3.09 -23.59
C PHE A 413 16.41 2.69 -22.22
N PRO A 414 17.76 2.54 -22.16
CA PRO A 414 18.45 2.40 -20.88
C PRO A 414 18.05 3.51 -19.90
N LYS A 415 17.69 3.17 -18.67
CA LYS A 415 17.25 4.16 -17.65
C LYS A 415 18.30 5.24 -17.40
N ILE A 416 19.57 4.88 -17.48
CA ILE A 416 20.69 5.79 -17.25
C ILE A 416 21.23 6.26 -18.60
N PRO A 417 21.14 7.55 -18.96
CA PRO A 417 21.63 8.08 -20.21
C PRO A 417 23.12 8.50 -20.16
N LYS A 418 23.90 7.92 -19.24
CA LYS A 418 25.34 8.14 -19.11
C LYS A 418 26.09 6.82 -19.29
N PHE A 419 27.28 6.86 -19.87
CA PHE A 419 28.12 5.67 -20.08
C PHE A 419 29.62 6.00 -20.04
N LEU A 420 30.45 4.97 -19.83
CA LEU A 420 31.90 5.01 -19.97
C LEU A 420 32.30 4.23 -21.23
N ASN A 421 33.16 4.80 -22.06
CA ASN A 421 33.72 4.23 -23.30
C ASN A 421 32.67 3.94 -24.40
N ASN A 422 31.79 2.97 -24.21
CA ASN A 422 30.73 2.67 -25.16
C ASN A 422 29.47 2.16 -24.45
N LEU A 423 28.34 2.23 -25.15
CA LEU A 423 27.06 1.69 -24.70
C LEU A 423 26.36 1.02 -25.85
N ASN A 424 25.97 -0.22 -25.68
CA ASN A 424 25.06 -0.89 -26.60
C ASN A 424 23.61 -0.52 -26.22
N VAL A 425 22.97 0.27 -27.06
CA VAL A 425 21.55 0.60 -26.94
C VAL A 425 20.78 -0.42 -27.75
N SER A 426 19.93 -1.20 -27.10
CA SER A 426 19.10 -2.22 -27.75
C SER A 426 17.64 -2.06 -27.36
N ALA A 427 16.73 -2.20 -28.31
CA ALA A 427 15.30 -2.25 -28.10
C ALA A 427 14.85 -3.71 -28.07
N VAL A 428 14.58 -4.22 -26.87
CA VAL A 428 14.08 -5.58 -26.68
C VAL A 428 12.62 -5.49 -26.26
N HIS A 429 11.74 -6.08 -27.03
CA HIS A 429 10.30 -6.14 -26.78
C HIS A 429 9.71 -7.48 -27.24
N PRO A 430 8.55 -7.90 -26.71
CA PRO A 430 7.94 -9.19 -27.02
C PRO A 430 7.13 -9.20 -28.35
N TYR A 431 7.03 -8.09 -29.06
CA TYR A 431 6.13 -7.90 -30.20
C TYR A 431 6.83 -8.30 -31.51
N ASP A 432 6.90 -9.59 -31.81
CA ASP A 432 7.65 -10.12 -32.96
C ASP A 432 7.16 -9.61 -34.35
N ASN A 433 5.89 -9.16 -34.41
CA ASN A 433 5.29 -8.62 -35.66
C ASN A 433 5.59 -7.13 -35.88
N LEU A 434 6.26 -6.48 -34.93
CA LEU A 434 6.63 -5.07 -35.04
C LEU A 434 8.08 -4.93 -35.51
N LYS A 435 8.30 -4.06 -36.47
CA LYS A 435 9.64 -3.65 -36.88
C LYS A 435 10.17 -2.58 -35.93
N THR A 436 11.42 -2.72 -35.52
CA THR A 436 12.13 -1.75 -34.72
C THR A 436 12.99 -0.86 -35.60
N ASP A 437 12.86 0.45 -35.43
CA ASP A 437 13.75 1.43 -36.03
C ASP A 437 14.51 2.16 -34.93
N LEU A 438 15.82 1.93 -34.84
CA LEU A 438 16.73 2.50 -33.85
C LEU A 438 17.88 3.20 -34.59
N ASN A 439 17.94 4.55 -34.49
CA ASN A 439 18.86 5.38 -35.26
C ASN A 439 19.68 6.33 -34.40
N LYS A 440 20.95 6.62 -34.86
CA LYS A 440 21.85 7.62 -34.23
C LYS A 440 21.53 9.07 -34.62
N SER A 441 20.57 9.32 -35.49
CA SER A 441 20.24 10.66 -35.96
C SER A 441 18.78 11.00 -35.66
N PRO A 442 18.49 12.14 -35.01
CA PRO A 442 17.12 12.52 -34.71
C PRO A 442 16.34 12.89 -35.99
N GLY A 443 15.08 12.52 -36.03
CA GLY A 443 14.09 13.12 -36.93
C GLY A 443 13.97 12.57 -38.34
N LYS A 444 14.57 11.44 -38.70
CA LYS A 444 14.22 10.73 -39.95
C LYS A 444 13.30 9.55 -39.65
N ALA A 445 12.04 9.69 -40.07
CA ALA A 445 11.15 8.54 -40.14
C ALA A 445 11.77 7.48 -41.06
N PRO A 446 11.64 6.17 -40.76
CA PRO A 446 12.19 5.13 -41.61
C PRO A 446 11.59 5.23 -42.99
N GLN A 447 12.45 5.16 -43.99
CA GLN A 447 11.99 4.96 -45.37
C GLN A 447 11.55 3.49 -45.49
N THR A 448 10.37 3.29 -46.04
CA THR A 448 9.81 1.94 -46.32
C THR A 448 10.83 1.12 -47.12
N GLY A 449 11.51 0.17 -46.48
CA GLY A 449 12.49 -0.72 -47.12
C GLY A 449 13.83 -0.86 -46.39
N GLU A 450 14.11 -0.11 -45.34
CA GLU A 450 15.34 -0.28 -44.55
C GLU A 450 15.29 -1.52 -43.66
N ALA A 451 16.46 -2.14 -43.46
CA ALA A 451 16.61 -3.29 -42.59
C ALA A 451 16.31 -2.94 -41.12
N GLU A 452 15.64 -3.81 -40.41
CA GLU A 452 15.35 -3.68 -38.97
C GLU A 452 16.65 -3.52 -38.16
N LYS A 453 16.72 -2.48 -37.34
CA LYS A 453 17.83 -2.24 -36.40
C LYS A 453 17.36 -2.35 -34.96
N LYS A 454 17.65 -3.49 -34.35
CA LYS A 454 17.31 -3.77 -32.94
C LYS A 454 18.37 -3.30 -31.94
N SER A 455 19.58 -2.99 -32.37
CA SER A 455 20.64 -2.50 -31.50
C SER A 455 21.64 -1.61 -32.24
N ILE A 456 22.22 -0.65 -31.54
CA ILE A 456 23.30 0.21 -31.99
C ILE A 456 24.32 0.41 -30.88
N VAL A 457 25.59 0.49 -31.25
CA VAL A 457 26.68 0.87 -30.34
C VAL A 457 26.94 2.35 -30.48
N ILE A 458 26.92 3.07 -29.36
CA ILE A 458 27.33 4.47 -29.27
C ILE A 458 28.67 4.55 -28.53
N GLU A 459 29.63 5.30 -29.11
CA GLU A 459 31.01 5.47 -28.61
C GLU A 459 31.29 6.91 -28.23
N GLU A 460 30.40 7.82 -28.56
CA GLU A 460 30.46 9.24 -28.24
C GLU A 460 29.07 9.77 -27.87
N SER A 461 29.04 10.90 -27.17
CA SER A 461 27.77 11.55 -26.82
C SER A 461 26.92 11.85 -28.05
N GLY A 462 25.65 11.50 -28.01
CA GLY A 462 24.76 11.68 -29.14
C GLY A 462 23.30 11.37 -28.82
N GLU A 463 22.45 11.68 -29.76
CA GLU A 463 21.01 11.39 -29.68
C GLU A 463 20.70 10.09 -30.43
N VAL A 464 19.85 9.27 -29.81
CA VAL A 464 19.32 8.03 -30.38
C VAL A 464 17.82 8.15 -30.43
N SER A 465 17.23 7.86 -31.59
CA SER A 465 15.78 7.81 -31.81
C SER A 465 15.29 6.38 -31.94
N LEU A 466 14.06 6.13 -31.51
CA LEU A 466 13.42 4.82 -31.50
C LEU A 466 11.94 4.94 -31.86
N GLN A 467 11.49 4.04 -32.74
CA GLN A 467 10.08 3.89 -33.11
C GLN A 467 9.77 2.44 -33.49
N LEU A 468 8.55 1.96 -33.21
CA LEU A 468 8.05 0.66 -33.63
C LEU A 468 6.99 0.85 -34.73
N TRP A 469 6.93 -0.11 -35.68
CA TRP A 469 6.06 -0.08 -36.83
C TRP A 469 5.40 -1.43 -37.07
N ASN A 470 4.17 -1.41 -37.59
CA ASN A 470 3.52 -2.60 -38.13
C ASN A 470 3.44 -2.58 -39.65
N GLN A 471 2.93 -3.66 -40.23
CA GLN A 471 2.78 -3.81 -41.68
C GLN A 471 1.77 -2.84 -42.30
N MET A 472 0.83 -2.31 -41.51
CA MET A 472 -0.18 -1.33 -41.93
C MET A 472 0.36 0.11 -41.95
N LYS A 473 1.67 0.30 -41.69
CA LYS A 473 2.33 1.61 -41.57
C LYS A 473 1.83 2.46 -40.40
N GLN A 474 1.23 1.84 -39.41
CA GLN A 474 0.97 2.47 -38.12
C GLN A 474 2.22 2.42 -37.26
N SER A 475 2.41 3.39 -36.38
CA SER A 475 3.59 3.48 -35.54
C SER A 475 3.31 3.93 -34.12
N THR A 476 4.28 3.67 -33.23
CA THR A 476 4.40 4.34 -31.95
C THR A 476 4.86 5.79 -32.13
N SER A 477 4.87 6.58 -31.06
CA SER A 477 5.55 7.87 -31.07
C SER A 477 7.02 7.71 -31.42
N LEU A 478 7.57 8.66 -32.17
CA LEU A 478 9.02 8.77 -32.35
C LEU A 478 9.60 9.33 -31.05
N GLU A 479 10.41 8.55 -30.39
CA GLU A 479 11.06 8.94 -29.13
C GLU A 479 12.55 9.10 -29.37
N SER A 480 13.16 10.13 -28.77
CA SER A 480 14.60 10.28 -28.78
C SER A 480 15.16 10.45 -27.39
N ARG A 481 16.41 10.01 -27.22
CA ARG A 481 17.15 10.18 -25.97
C ARG A 481 18.60 10.54 -26.24
N THR A 482 19.08 11.57 -25.56
CA THR A 482 20.49 11.95 -25.57
C THR A 482 21.26 11.09 -24.58
N PHE A 483 22.29 10.39 -25.07
CA PHE A 483 23.24 9.65 -24.25
C PHE A 483 24.54 10.45 -24.13
N LYS A 484 25.09 10.54 -22.93
CA LYS A 484 26.29 11.31 -22.65
C LYS A 484 27.43 10.38 -22.24
N GLU A 485 28.51 10.43 -23.01
CA GLU A 485 29.77 9.82 -22.59
C GLU A 485 30.36 10.59 -21.40
N THR A 486 30.77 9.85 -20.39
CA THR A 486 31.46 10.40 -19.22
C THR A 486 32.94 10.12 -19.36
N THR A 487 33.71 11.12 -19.80
CA THR A 487 35.14 10.97 -20.10
C THR A 487 36.03 11.20 -18.86
N LYS A 488 35.51 11.76 -17.78
CA LYS A 488 36.28 12.07 -16.56
C LYS A 488 35.58 11.49 -15.33
N LEU A 489 36.36 10.72 -14.57
CA LEU A 489 35.94 10.29 -13.24
C LEU A 489 36.31 11.38 -12.22
N HIS A 490 35.37 11.68 -11.31
CA HIS A 490 35.62 12.55 -10.17
C HIS A 490 36.78 12.00 -9.31
N LYS A 491 37.70 12.87 -8.92
CA LYS A 491 38.86 12.46 -8.12
C LYS A 491 38.49 12.32 -6.66
N ALA A 492 38.96 11.25 -6.05
CA ALA A 492 38.79 11.02 -4.61
C ALA A 492 39.43 12.14 -3.78
N ALA A 493 38.78 12.53 -2.73
CA ALA A 493 39.30 13.47 -1.73
C ALA A 493 40.33 12.78 -0.83
N LYS A 494 41.34 13.55 -0.39
CA LYS A 494 42.24 13.11 0.68
C LYS A 494 41.61 13.49 2.01
N ILE A 495 41.28 12.50 2.82
CA ILE A 495 40.79 12.70 4.18
C ILE A 495 41.80 12.13 5.17
N LYS A 496 41.85 12.74 6.35
CA LYS A 496 42.73 12.33 7.42
C LYS A 496 41.88 11.67 8.51
N ASP A 497 42.25 10.46 8.91
CA ASP A 497 41.63 9.71 10.00
C ASP A 497 40.08 9.63 9.90
N PRO A 498 39.52 9.04 8.82
CA PRO A 498 38.09 8.98 8.63
C PRO A 498 37.40 8.12 9.69
N GLU A 499 36.37 8.65 10.34
CA GLU A 499 35.54 7.93 11.29
C GLU A 499 34.19 7.58 10.65
N GLU A 500 33.62 6.41 10.97
CA GLU A 500 32.33 5.97 10.47
C GLU A 500 31.20 6.90 10.97
N GLY A 501 30.29 7.27 10.09
CA GLY A 501 29.17 8.15 10.39
C GLY A 501 29.03 9.30 9.41
N LEU A 502 27.95 10.05 9.52
CA LEU A 502 27.72 11.30 8.83
C LEU A 502 27.44 12.41 9.83
N LYS A 503 27.99 13.60 9.60
CA LYS A 503 27.55 14.79 10.32
C LYS A 503 26.12 15.12 9.90
N TYR A 504 25.24 15.38 10.85
CA TYR A 504 23.90 15.85 10.55
C TYR A 504 23.63 17.24 11.12
N SER A 505 22.77 17.98 10.43
CA SER A 505 22.12 19.19 10.91
C SER A 505 20.61 19.00 10.83
N TYR A 506 19.90 19.33 11.91
CA TYR A 506 18.45 19.19 12.04
C TYR A 506 17.76 20.53 12.04
N TYR A 507 16.64 20.63 11.31
CA TYR A 507 15.86 21.84 11.08
C TYR A 507 14.38 21.55 11.27
N GLU A 508 13.61 22.54 11.70
CA GLU A 508 12.16 22.48 11.76
C GLU A 508 11.52 23.59 10.94
N GLY A 509 10.46 23.25 10.20
CA GLY A 509 9.72 24.20 9.38
C GLY A 509 8.67 23.50 8.52
N THR A 510 7.64 24.24 8.12
CA THR A 510 6.61 23.75 7.21
C THR A 510 6.99 24.16 5.79
N TRP A 511 7.36 23.20 4.97
CA TRP A 511 7.79 23.42 3.59
C TRP A 511 7.01 22.51 2.64
N ASP A 512 6.58 23.04 1.50
CA ASP A 512 5.94 22.25 0.44
C ASP A 512 6.96 21.54 -0.47
N GLN A 513 8.21 22.02 -0.47
CA GLN A 513 9.34 21.48 -1.22
C GLN A 513 10.61 21.56 -0.37
N LEU A 514 11.65 20.79 -0.72
CA LEU A 514 12.93 20.83 -0.04
C LEU A 514 13.44 22.28 0.06
N PRO A 515 13.62 22.82 1.29
CA PRO A 515 14.07 24.19 1.47
C PRO A 515 15.55 24.36 1.08
N ASP A 516 15.95 25.60 0.87
CA ASP A 516 17.37 25.96 0.82
C ASP A 516 17.94 25.97 2.24
N PHE A 517 18.52 24.84 2.65
CA PHE A 517 19.07 24.66 3.99
C PHE A 517 20.24 25.60 4.31
N ASP A 518 20.92 26.16 3.30
CA ASP A 518 22.00 27.12 3.50
C ASP A 518 21.50 28.48 4.04
N GLN A 519 20.19 28.74 3.87
CA GLN A 519 19.53 29.94 4.42
C GLN A 519 18.93 29.70 5.81
N LEU A 520 19.01 28.49 6.35
CA LEU A 520 18.39 28.11 7.61
C LEU A 520 19.44 27.89 8.70
N ASN A 521 19.05 28.16 9.95
CA ASN A 521 19.88 27.84 11.10
C ASN A 521 19.47 26.49 11.68
N PRO A 522 20.39 25.53 11.80
CA PRO A 522 20.07 24.22 12.38
C PRO A 522 19.78 24.31 13.88
N LEU A 523 18.77 23.60 14.34
CA LEU A 523 18.40 23.51 15.74
C LEU A 523 19.26 22.52 16.54
N SER A 524 19.84 21.54 15.87
CA SER A 524 20.82 20.64 16.46
C SER A 524 21.75 20.05 15.41
N LYS A 525 22.92 19.58 15.86
CA LYS A 525 23.95 18.91 15.05
C LYS A 525 24.50 17.72 15.81
N GLY A 526 25.00 16.74 15.07
CA GLY A 526 25.62 15.55 15.66
C GLY A 526 26.19 14.61 14.60
N ILE A 527 26.44 13.37 14.99
CA ILE A 527 26.92 12.30 14.11
C ILE A 527 25.81 11.24 14.00
N ALA A 528 25.40 10.96 12.77
CA ALA A 528 24.44 9.90 12.46
C ALA A 528 25.18 8.60 12.16
N GLN A 529 24.82 7.54 12.88
CA GLN A 529 25.37 6.19 12.70
C GLN A 529 24.52 5.29 11.80
N ASN A 530 23.31 5.75 11.44
CA ASN A 530 22.37 5.05 10.57
C ASN A 530 21.42 6.07 9.90
N PHE A 531 20.55 5.59 9.03
CA PHE A 531 19.50 6.39 8.38
C PHE A 531 18.13 6.30 9.07
N LYS A 532 18.05 5.81 10.29
CA LYS A 532 16.82 5.89 11.09
C LYS A 532 16.65 7.33 11.58
N VAL A 533 15.91 8.13 10.84
CA VAL A 533 15.80 9.59 11.02
C VAL A 533 15.19 9.94 12.37
N SER A 534 14.24 9.12 12.85
CA SER A 534 13.62 9.26 14.18
C SER A 534 14.62 9.25 15.36
N ASN A 535 15.82 8.68 15.17
CA ASN A 535 16.88 8.74 16.20
C ASN A 535 17.44 10.17 16.40
N TYR A 536 17.26 11.06 15.44
CA TYR A 536 17.88 12.39 15.40
C TYR A 536 16.86 13.52 15.35
N ALA A 537 15.65 13.24 14.85
CA ALA A 537 14.53 14.17 14.83
C ALA A 537 14.02 14.45 16.24
N LYS A 538 13.54 15.68 16.48
CA LYS A 538 12.97 16.11 17.78
C LYS A 538 11.45 16.19 17.74
N ARG A 539 10.85 16.01 16.58
CA ARG A 539 9.42 15.91 16.33
C ARG A 539 9.15 14.91 15.22
N GLU A 540 7.93 14.43 15.13
CA GLU A 540 7.52 13.39 14.20
C GLU A 540 7.39 13.92 12.75
N ASP A 541 6.86 15.14 12.59
CA ASP A 541 6.54 15.71 11.27
C ASP A 541 7.15 17.11 11.09
N TYR A 542 7.18 17.60 9.83
CA TYR A 542 7.60 18.95 9.43
C TYR A 542 9.01 19.32 9.86
N PHE A 543 9.96 18.50 9.52
CA PHE A 543 11.37 18.76 9.77
C PHE A 543 12.24 18.49 8.53
N GLY A 544 13.48 18.93 8.60
CA GLY A 544 14.47 18.65 7.58
C GLY A 544 15.80 18.25 8.18
N MET A 545 16.58 17.49 7.43
CA MET A 545 17.92 17.08 7.81
C MET A 545 18.88 17.23 6.66
N VAL A 546 20.09 17.69 6.98
CA VAL A 546 21.23 17.68 6.06
C VAL A 546 22.29 16.76 6.65
N PHE A 547 22.63 15.70 5.91
CA PHE A 547 23.75 14.83 6.25
C PHE A 547 24.93 15.17 5.36
N THR A 548 26.12 15.28 5.95
CA THR A 548 27.36 15.59 5.23
C THR A 548 28.47 14.66 5.66
N GLY A 549 29.31 14.26 4.70
CA GLY A 549 30.46 13.41 4.94
C GLY A 549 31.07 12.90 3.65
N PHE A 550 31.52 11.64 3.66
CA PHE A 550 32.19 11.03 2.53
C PHE A 550 31.64 9.61 2.31
N ILE A 551 31.48 9.26 1.03
CA ILE A 551 31.21 7.89 0.62
C ILE A 551 32.51 7.22 0.17
N LEU A 552 32.73 5.99 0.62
CA LEU A 552 33.87 5.17 0.18
C LEU A 552 33.52 4.38 -1.07
N ILE A 553 34.22 4.67 -2.16
CA ILE A 553 34.10 4.01 -3.46
C ILE A 553 35.21 2.97 -3.62
N PRO A 554 34.88 1.67 -3.86
CA PRO A 554 35.86 0.59 -3.84
C PRO A 554 36.75 0.53 -5.09
N GLU A 555 36.29 1.00 -6.23
CA GLU A 555 37.02 0.96 -7.53
C GLU A 555 36.56 2.07 -8.48
N ASP A 556 37.35 2.34 -9.52
CA ASP A 556 37.00 3.34 -10.56
C ASP A 556 35.84 2.80 -11.42
N ASP A 557 34.68 3.48 -11.44
CA ASP A 557 33.53 3.09 -12.27
C ASP A 557 32.47 4.20 -12.39
N LEU A 558 31.46 3.97 -13.25
CA LEU A 558 30.21 4.71 -13.28
C LEU A 558 29.22 4.08 -12.30
N TYR A 559 28.96 4.79 -11.20
CA TYR A 559 28.04 4.34 -10.15
C TYR A 559 26.64 4.90 -10.35
N VAL A 560 25.66 4.06 -10.19
CA VAL A 560 24.24 4.40 -10.21
C VAL A 560 23.73 4.40 -8.78
N PHE A 561 23.11 5.50 -8.38
CA PHE A 561 22.48 5.68 -7.07
C PHE A 561 20.96 5.69 -7.21
N LYS A 562 20.29 5.19 -6.19
CA LYS A 562 18.84 5.17 -6.08
C LYS A 562 18.46 5.55 -4.66
N SER A 563 17.47 6.42 -4.54
CA SER A 563 16.84 6.72 -3.25
C SER A 563 15.39 6.27 -3.22
N ALA A 564 14.93 5.99 -2.00
CA ALA A 564 13.53 5.89 -1.65
C ALA A 564 13.38 6.60 -0.30
N SER A 565 12.80 7.78 -0.32
CA SER A 565 12.50 8.58 0.87
C SER A 565 11.03 8.86 0.95
N ASP A 566 10.55 9.07 2.15
CA ASP A 566 9.25 9.65 2.39
C ASP A 566 9.42 11.16 2.43
N ASP A 567 8.58 11.83 1.70
CA ASP A 567 8.50 13.14 1.12
C ASP A 567 9.63 13.46 0.14
N ALA A 568 10.74 14.07 0.52
CA ALA A 568 11.70 14.54 -0.45
C ALA A 568 13.17 14.33 -0.05
N CYS A 569 14.01 14.03 -1.07
CA CYS A 569 15.43 13.83 -0.88
C CYS A 569 16.23 14.38 -2.09
N LYS A 570 17.35 15.07 -1.80
CA LYS A 570 18.38 15.41 -2.80
C LYS A 570 19.74 14.89 -2.36
N ILE A 571 20.48 14.30 -3.29
CA ILE A 571 21.82 13.76 -3.00
C ILE A 571 22.82 14.40 -3.94
N PHE A 572 23.84 14.98 -3.34
CA PHE A 572 24.99 15.54 -4.04
C PHE A 572 26.22 14.68 -3.74
N ILE A 573 26.98 14.34 -4.77
CA ILE A 573 28.29 13.68 -4.64
C ILE A 573 29.31 14.55 -5.40
N ASP A 574 30.43 14.88 -4.77
CA ASP A 574 31.40 15.85 -5.30
C ASP A 574 30.74 17.16 -5.76
N LYS A 575 29.70 17.62 -5.07
CA LYS A 575 28.86 18.78 -5.40
C LYS A 575 28.00 18.63 -6.66
N GLU A 576 28.05 17.52 -7.38
CA GLU A 576 27.12 17.21 -8.47
C GLU A 576 25.81 16.68 -7.91
N LEU A 577 24.67 17.23 -8.36
CA LEU A 577 23.34 16.73 -8.02
C LEU A 577 23.12 15.38 -8.73
N VAL A 578 23.09 14.30 -7.96
CA VAL A 578 22.93 12.93 -8.47
C VAL A 578 21.47 12.47 -8.38
N ILE A 579 20.81 12.81 -7.28
CA ILE A 579 19.40 12.49 -7.05
C ILE A 579 18.64 13.76 -6.67
N ASN A 580 17.46 13.91 -7.27
CA ASN A 580 16.48 14.95 -6.93
C ASN A 580 15.10 14.31 -6.88
N GLN A 581 14.75 13.76 -5.73
CA GLN A 581 13.49 13.11 -5.48
C GLN A 581 12.54 14.07 -4.76
N ASP A 582 11.36 14.27 -5.34
CA ASP A 582 10.24 14.97 -4.71
C ASP A 582 9.02 14.04 -4.82
N ASN A 583 8.68 13.37 -3.72
CA ASN A 583 7.59 12.39 -3.59
C ASN A 583 7.67 11.16 -4.52
N SER A 584 8.83 10.85 -5.11
CA SER A 584 9.01 9.69 -5.98
C SER A 584 10.44 9.13 -5.86
N MET A 585 10.63 7.91 -6.35
CA MET A 585 11.95 7.28 -6.43
C MET A 585 12.71 7.82 -7.64
N ASP A 586 13.93 8.29 -7.42
CA ASP A 586 14.81 8.76 -8.48
C ASP A 586 16.10 7.94 -8.55
N VAL A 587 16.69 7.91 -9.73
CA VAL A 587 17.91 7.18 -10.04
C VAL A 587 18.87 8.12 -10.78
N GLY A 588 20.09 8.26 -10.30
CA GLY A 588 21.12 9.08 -10.92
C GLY A 588 22.46 8.36 -11.01
N ALA A 589 23.35 8.85 -11.87
CA ALA A 589 24.66 8.24 -12.06
C ALA A 589 25.78 9.27 -12.08
N ILE A 590 26.93 8.89 -11.50
CA ILE A 590 28.15 9.67 -11.45
C ILE A 590 29.39 8.77 -11.58
N ALA A 591 30.39 9.19 -12.34
CA ALA A 591 31.63 8.45 -12.53
C ALA A 591 32.65 8.84 -11.46
N LEU A 592 33.08 7.87 -10.66
CA LEU A 592 33.91 8.08 -9.48
C LEU A 592 35.19 7.25 -9.53
N LYS A 593 36.31 7.84 -9.10
CA LYS A 593 37.52 7.08 -8.80
C LYS A 593 37.42 6.37 -7.47
N LYS A 594 38.19 5.33 -7.30
CA LYS A 594 38.39 4.65 -6.02
C LYS A 594 38.82 5.65 -4.95
N GLY A 595 38.17 5.60 -3.79
CA GLY A 595 38.49 6.41 -2.62
C GLY A 595 37.27 7.12 -2.02
N TYR A 596 37.51 8.18 -1.27
CA TYR A 596 36.48 8.92 -0.56
C TYR A 596 35.95 10.09 -1.40
N HIS A 597 34.63 10.21 -1.49
CA HIS A 597 33.97 11.30 -2.20
C HIS A 597 33.01 12.06 -1.28
N PRO A 598 33.08 13.41 -1.24
CA PRO A 598 32.14 14.21 -0.48
C PRO A 598 30.72 13.88 -0.86
N VAL A 599 29.87 13.62 0.13
CA VAL A 599 28.44 13.41 -0.04
C VAL A 599 27.65 14.36 0.84
N THR A 600 26.60 14.94 0.26
CA THR A 600 25.60 15.75 0.98
C THR A 600 24.23 15.22 0.64
N ILE A 601 23.41 14.95 1.67
CA ILE A 601 22.06 14.44 1.55
C ILE A 601 21.14 15.44 2.22
N HIS A 602 20.23 16.03 1.46
CA HIS A 602 19.14 16.84 1.95
C HIS A 602 17.90 15.96 2.04
N PHE A 603 17.25 15.96 3.18
CA PHE A 603 16.03 15.23 3.46
C PHE A 603 15.00 16.15 4.08
N MET A 604 13.74 15.96 3.73
CA MET A 604 12.62 16.67 4.30
C MET A 604 11.49 15.66 4.53
N ASP A 605 10.86 15.82 5.68
CA ASP A 605 9.67 15.12 6.11
C ASP A 605 8.54 16.13 6.34
N ARG A 606 7.33 15.81 5.87
CA ARG A 606 6.12 16.60 6.10
C ARG A 606 5.19 15.94 7.08
N ILE A 607 4.59 14.83 6.71
CA ILE A 607 3.67 14.04 7.54
C ILE A 607 3.76 12.57 7.13
N GLY A 608 3.78 11.68 8.12
CA GLY A 608 3.71 10.24 7.90
C GLY A 608 4.97 9.51 8.35
N ARG A 609 5.60 8.77 7.45
CA ARG A 609 6.76 7.93 7.77
C ARG A 609 8.07 8.65 7.49
N GLU A 610 8.95 8.73 8.48
CA GLU A 610 10.28 9.32 8.33
C GLU A 610 11.27 8.29 7.77
N ARG A 611 11.26 8.09 6.47
CA ARG A 611 12.09 7.07 5.85
C ARG A 611 13.06 7.62 4.81
N ILE A 612 14.32 7.20 4.92
CA ILE A 612 15.32 7.37 3.88
C ILE A 612 16.05 6.05 3.63
N ARG A 613 16.05 5.58 2.39
CA ARG A 613 16.82 4.41 1.94
C ARG A 613 17.62 4.77 0.71
N LEU A 614 18.91 4.44 0.76
CA LEU A 614 19.82 4.68 -0.35
C LEU A 614 20.39 3.35 -0.82
N SER A 615 20.55 3.22 -2.13
CA SER A 615 21.18 2.05 -2.75
C SER A 615 22.12 2.50 -3.87
N LEU A 616 23.15 1.72 -4.11
CA LEU A 616 24.07 1.94 -5.23
C LEU A 616 24.40 0.64 -5.93
N LYS A 617 24.81 0.75 -7.18
CA LYS A 617 25.39 -0.33 -7.98
C LYS A 617 26.33 0.26 -9.04
N LYS A 618 27.20 -0.55 -9.64
CA LYS A 618 27.84 -0.20 -10.90
C LYS A 618 26.83 -0.29 -12.05
N THR A 619 27.04 0.42 -13.13
CA THR A 619 26.10 0.51 -14.25
C THR A 619 25.66 -0.86 -14.76
N TYR A 620 26.60 -1.81 -14.85
CA TYR A 620 26.33 -3.14 -15.40
C TYR A 620 26.05 -4.22 -14.35
N ASP A 621 26.10 -3.89 -13.04
CA ASP A 621 25.73 -4.84 -11.99
C ASP A 621 24.22 -5.07 -12.00
N PRO A 622 23.74 -6.32 -11.94
CA PRO A 622 22.32 -6.62 -11.91
C PRO A 622 21.68 -6.28 -10.55
N GLN A 623 22.46 -6.31 -9.47
CA GLN A 623 21.96 -6.20 -8.10
C GLN A 623 22.27 -4.85 -7.47
N TRP A 624 21.27 -4.30 -6.78
CA TRP A 624 21.41 -3.14 -5.93
C TRP A 624 21.99 -3.53 -4.56
N LYS A 625 22.93 -2.74 -4.08
CA LYS A 625 23.46 -2.83 -2.72
C LYS A 625 22.89 -1.69 -1.89
N ASN A 626 22.29 -2.00 -0.75
CA ASN A 626 21.84 -0.98 0.19
C ASN A 626 23.06 -0.26 0.77
N LEU A 627 23.02 1.07 0.73
CA LEU A 627 24.04 1.93 1.30
C LEU A 627 23.73 2.10 2.80
N GLN A 628 24.55 1.49 3.63
CA GLN A 628 24.49 1.66 5.08
C GLN A 628 25.51 2.72 5.51
N VAL A 629 25.24 3.41 6.62
CA VAL A 629 26.22 4.39 7.17
C VAL A 629 27.47 3.64 7.59
N LYS A 630 27.32 2.56 8.35
CA LYS A 630 28.44 1.71 8.80
C LYS A 630 29.15 1.05 7.61
N GLY A 631 30.46 1.22 7.53
CA GLY A 631 31.30 0.62 6.50
C GLY A 631 31.30 1.31 5.13
N ASN A 632 30.39 2.30 4.89
CA ASN A 632 30.28 2.96 3.59
C ASN A 632 30.39 4.49 3.68
N LEU A 633 30.00 5.10 4.80
CA LEU A 633 29.92 6.54 4.97
C LEU A 633 30.76 6.98 6.17
N PHE A 634 31.48 8.10 6.00
CA PHE A 634 32.50 8.57 6.93
C PHE A 634 32.40 10.10 7.10
N HIS A 635 32.97 10.62 8.19
CA HIS A 635 33.05 12.05 8.46
C HIS A 635 34.45 12.50 8.88
#